data_b48e9deae11d1a25116bc1d2365a43ce
#
_entry.id   b48e9deae11d1a25116bc1d2365a43ce
#
_cell.length_a   1.000
_cell.length_b   1.000
_cell.length_c   1.000
_cell.angle_alpha   90.00
_cell.angle_beta   90.00
_cell.angle_gamma   90.00
#
_symmetry.space_group_name_H-M   'P 1'
#
loop_
_entity.id
_entity.type
_entity.pdbx_description
1 polymer ?
#
loop_
_entity_poly.entity_id
_entity_poly.type
_entity_poly.pdbx_seq_one_letter_code
_entity_poly.pdbx_strand_id
1 'polypeptide(L)'
;MRDDQIFNLIEKEKLREREHIELIASENFTSLEIRQAVGSILTNKYAEGYPLNRYYGGCSFIDEIETLAISRAKELFGAKYANVQPHSGSQANMAAIMALISPGDRILGMQLSHGGHLTHGSRVNFSGIFLTLIFMVFLEILS
;
A
#
# COMPACT_ATOMS: atom_id res chain seq x y z
N MET A 1 5.31 -13.86 27.98
CA MET A 1 4.84 -12.78 28.88
C MET A 1 4.19 -11.72 28.03
N ARG A 2 3.00 -11.25 28.38
CA ARG A 2 2.31 -10.17 27.64
C ARG A 2 3.00 -8.84 27.97
N ASP A 3 3.27 -8.01 26.96
CA ASP A 3 3.77 -6.65 27.17
C ASP A 3 2.58 -5.72 27.47
N ASP A 4 2.34 -5.46 28.74
CA ASP A 4 1.19 -4.66 29.17
C ASP A 4 1.32 -3.18 28.77
N GLN A 5 2.53 -2.67 28.54
CA GLN A 5 2.73 -1.27 28.11
C GLN A 5 2.15 -1.05 26.72
N ILE A 6 2.49 -1.91 25.75
CA ILE A 6 1.97 -1.76 24.38
C ILE A 6 0.47 -2.03 24.32
N PHE A 7 -0.04 -3.03 25.04
CA PHE A 7 -1.48 -3.32 25.02
C PHE A 7 -2.31 -2.22 25.68
N ASN A 8 -1.80 -1.55 26.71
CA ASN A 8 -2.44 -0.38 27.30
C ASN A 8 -2.48 0.81 26.33
N LEU A 9 -1.43 1.02 25.51
CA LEU A 9 -1.42 2.04 24.46
C LEU A 9 -2.43 1.75 23.36
N ILE A 10 -2.56 0.49 22.96
CA ILE A 10 -3.58 0.06 21.97
C ILE A 10 -5.00 0.33 22.49
N GLU A 11 -5.29 0.06 23.77
CA GLU A 11 -6.62 0.38 24.32
C GLU A 11 -6.87 1.89 24.41
N LYS A 12 -5.83 2.71 24.68
CA LYS A 12 -5.95 4.17 24.63
C LYS A 12 -6.23 4.67 23.22
N GLU A 13 -5.56 4.13 22.21
CA GLU A 13 -5.82 4.48 20.80
C GLU A 13 -7.23 4.08 20.38
N LYS A 14 -7.69 2.91 20.76
CA LYS A 14 -9.06 2.48 20.53
C LYS A 14 -10.12 3.41 21.16
N LEU A 15 -9.81 3.96 22.34
CA LEU A 15 -10.66 4.97 22.97
C LEU A 15 -10.62 6.28 22.20
N ARG A 16 -9.44 6.73 21.79
CA ARG A 16 -9.28 7.94 20.98
C ARG A 16 -10.10 7.84 19.69
N GLU A 17 -10.02 6.75 18.94
CA GLU A 17 -10.79 6.54 17.71
C GLU A 17 -12.32 6.60 17.93
N ARG A 18 -12.79 6.18 19.11
CA ARG A 18 -14.22 6.24 19.46
C ARG A 18 -14.71 7.64 19.83
N GLU A 19 -13.84 8.45 20.41
CA GLU A 19 -14.17 9.76 20.95
C GLU A 19 -13.90 10.92 20.00
N HIS A 20 -13.21 10.64 18.87
CA HIS A 20 -12.83 11.66 17.89
C HIS A 20 -13.40 11.34 16.51
N ILE A 21 -13.74 12.38 15.78
CA ILE A 21 -14.12 12.27 14.38
C ILE A 21 -12.85 12.37 13.55
N GLU A 22 -12.54 11.30 12.80
CA GLU A 22 -11.39 11.28 11.89
C GLU A 22 -11.74 11.98 10.57
N LEU A 23 -10.99 13.02 10.22
CA LEU A 23 -11.18 13.82 9.00
C LEU A 23 -10.03 13.68 7.99
N ILE A 24 -9.08 12.78 8.24
CA ILE A 24 -8.00 12.47 7.30
C ILE A 24 -8.55 11.56 6.22
N ALA A 25 -8.69 12.07 5.00
CA ALA A 25 -9.36 11.40 3.90
C ALA A 25 -8.69 10.07 3.46
N SER A 26 -7.42 9.88 3.79
CA SER A 26 -6.66 8.65 3.49
C SER A 26 -6.80 7.55 4.54
N GLU A 27 -7.44 7.81 5.67
CA GLU A 27 -7.66 6.83 6.72
C GLU A 27 -8.97 6.07 6.53
N ASN A 28 -8.99 4.82 6.98
CA ASN A 28 -10.16 3.95 6.93
C ASN A 28 -10.18 3.01 8.13
N PHE A 29 -11.33 2.86 8.77
CA PHE A 29 -11.54 1.91 9.85
C PHE A 29 -11.64 0.49 9.28
N THR A 30 -10.69 -0.37 9.67
CA THR A 30 -10.69 -1.77 9.25
C THR A 30 -11.63 -2.62 10.09
N SER A 31 -12.24 -3.65 9.49
CA SER A 31 -13.05 -4.61 10.22
C SER A 31 -12.22 -5.45 11.20
N LEU A 32 -12.90 -6.07 12.16
CA LEU A 32 -12.25 -6.97 13.12
C LEU A 32 -11.58 -8.15 12.41
N GLU A 33 -12.23 -8.70 11.39
CA GLU A 33 -11.75 -9.86 10.63
C GLU A 33 -10.44 -9.54 9.89
N ILE A 34 -10.32 -8.35 9.31
CA ILE A 34 -9.08 -7.90 8.65
C ILE A 34 -7.96 -7.82 9.70
N ARG A 35 -8.23 -7.20 10.85
CA ARG A 35 -7.22 -7.09 11.93
C ARG A 35 -6.81 -8.45 12.48
N GLN A 36 -7.73 -9.39 12.60
CA GLN A 36 -7.44 -10.77 13.02
C GLN A 36 -6.58 -11.50 11.98
N ALA A 37 -6.85 -11.32 10.69
CA ALA A 37 -6.05 -11.92 9.63
C ALA A 37 -4.62 -11.37 9.61
N VAL A 38 -4.47 -10.05 9.70
CA VAL A 38 -3.15 -9.37 9.69
C VAL A 38 -2.33 -9.73 10.93
N GLY A 39 -2.95 -9.82 12.11
CA GLY A 39 -2.29 -10.18 13.38
C GLY A 39 -2.25 -11.69 13.67
N SER A 40 -2.41 -12.54 12.65
CA SER A 40 -2.48 -13.98 12.83
C SER A 40 -1.11 -14.66 12.79
N ILE A 41 -1.11 -15.99 12.94
CA ILE A 41 0.06 -16.84 12.84
C ILE A 41 0.78 -16.77 11.48
N LEU A 42 0.13 -16.24 10.46
CA LEU A 42 0.72 -16.03 9.13
C LEU A 42 1.97 -15.17 9.18
N THR A 43 2.09 -14.29 10.17
CA THR A 43 3.27 -13.47 10.45
C THR A 43 4.55 -14.29 10.65
N ASN A 44 4.45 -15.55 11.08
CA ASN A 44 5.59 -16.42 11.34
C ASN A 44 6.23 -16.97 10.07
N LYS A 45 5.50 -16.96 8.94
CA LYS A 45 5.94 -17.66 7.73
C LYS A 45 6.72 -16.75 6.79
N TYR A 46 7.94 -17.15 6.52
CA TYR A 46 8.77 -16.58 5.46
C TYR A 46 8.38 -17.21 4.11
N ALA A 47 7.87 -16.39 3.16
CA ALA A 47 7.25 -16.88 1.92
C ALA A 47 7.73 -16.10 0.69
N GLU A 48 9.04 -15.90 0.59
CA GLU A 48 9.66 -15.24 -0.56
C GLU A 48 9.39 -16.00 -1.86
N GLY A 49 9.12 -15.27 -2.94
CA GLY A 49 8.71 -15.80 -4.24
C GLY A 49 7.21 -15.63 -4.49
N TYR A 50 6.66 -16.38 -5.41
CA TYR A 50 5.25 -16.35 -5.81
C TYR A 50 4.55 -17.67 -5.52
N PRO A 51 3.22 -17.74 -5.51
CA PRO A 51 2.49 -18.99 -5.37
C PRO A 51 3.03 -20.06 -6.31
N LEU A 52 3.25 -21.26 -5.80
CA LEU A 52 3.85 -22.42 -6.49
C LEU A 52 5.33 -22.23 -6.94
N ASN A 53 5.92 -21.09 -6.69
CA ASN A 53 7.32 -20.80 -7.03
C ASN A 53 8.01 -20.05 -5.86
N ARG A 54 8.08 -20.71 -4.70
CA ARG A 54 8.70 -20.18 -3.48
C ARG A 54 10.15 -20.64 -3.34
N TYR A 55 10.94 -19.82 -2.69
CA TYR A 55 12.32 -20.17 -2.35
C TYR A 55 12.40 -21.13 -1.16
N TYR A 56 11.34 -21.21 -0.33
CA TYR A 56 11.32 -22.03 0.89
C TYR A 56 10.10 -22.96 0.92
N GLY A 57 10.25 -24.09 1.61
CA GLY A 57 9.15 -25.04 1.80
C GLY A 57 8.11 -24.58 2.82
N GLY A 58 7.00 -25.33 2.91
CA GLY A 58 5.93 -25.10 3.88
C GLY A 58 5.00 -23.93 3.55
N CYS A 59 4.89 -23.56 2.27
CA CYS A 59 4.11 -22.40 1.83
C CYS A 59 2.73 -22.74 1.23
N SER A 60 2.28 -24.01 1.29
CA SER A 60 1.04 -24.43 0.63
C SER A 60 -0.17 -23.56 0.98
N PHE A 61 -0.42 -23.33 2.26
CA PHE A 61 -1.54 -22.47 2.69
C PHE A 61 -1.30 -20.99 2.40
N ILE A 62 -0.06 -20.53 2.41
CA ILE A 62 0.29 -19.17 2.01
C ILE A 62 0.00 -18.96 0.52
N ASP A 63 0.29 -19.96 -0.30
CA ASP A 63 0.00 -19.94 -1.74
C ASP A 63 -1.51 -19.85 -2.01
N GLU A 64 -2.31 -20.62 -1.26
CA GLU A 64 -3.77 -20.55 -1.36
C GLU A 64 -4.30 -19.17 -0.95
N ILE A 65 -3.80 -18.59 0.16
CA ILE A 65 -4.19 -17.27 0.65
C ILE A 65 -3.82 -16.19 -0.37
N GLU A 66 -2.59 -16.20 -0.90
CA GLU A 66 -2.17 -15.21 -1.89
C GLU A 66 -2.94 -15.36 -3.21
N THR A 67 -3.17 -16.58 -3.66
CA THR A 67 -3.98 -16.87 -4.85
C THR A 67 -5.42 -16.37 -4.69
N LEU A 68 -6.02 -16.58 -3.51
CA LEU A 68 -7.34 -16.06 -3.18
C LEU A 68 -7.37 -14.52 -3.20
N ALA A 69 -6.36 -13.87 -2.64
CA ALA A 69 -6.23 -12.42 -2.64
C ALA A 69 -6.10 -11.87 -4.08
N ILE A 70 -5.27 -12.50 -4.92
CA ILE A 70 -5.13 -12.16 -6.33
C ILE A 70 -6.48 -12.29 -7.07
N SER A 71 -7.19 -13.40 -6.86
CA SER A 71 -8.48 -13.64 -7.49
C SER A 71 -9.51 -12.58 -7.12
N ARG A 72 -9.62 -12.25 -5.84
CA ARG A 72 -10.54 -11.22 -5.33
C ARG A 72 -10.18 -9.82 -5.83
N ALA A 73 -8.90 -9.48 -5.88
CA ALA A 73 -8.45 -8.21 -6.45
C ALA A 73 -8.81 -8.10 -7.93
N LYS A 74 -8.58 -9.15 -8.71
CA LYS A 74 -8.96 -9.20 -10.13
C LYS A 74 -10.47 -9.02 -10.33
N GLU A 75 -11.28 -9.69 -9.53
CA GLU A 75 -12.74 -9.58 -9.59
C GLU A 75 -13.21 -8.16 -9.23
N LEU A 76 -12.71 -7.62 -8.10
CA LEU A 76 -13.10 -6.31 -7.60
C LEU A 76 -12.80 -5.17 -8.59
N PHE A 77 -11.65 -5.23 -9.25
CA PHE A 77 -11.20 -4.18 -10.16
C PHE A 77 -11.44 -4.50 -11.64
N GLY A 78 -12.05 -5.63 -11.97
CA GLY A 78 -12.20 -6.09 -13.36
C GLY A 78 -10.86 -6.27 -14.07
N ALA A 79 -9.78 -6.57 -13.33
CA ALA A 79 -8.43 -6.60 -13.84
C ALA A 79 -8.06 -7.98 -14.39
N LYS A 80 -7.28 -8.00 -15.48
CA LYS A 80 -6.75 -9.25 -16.04
C LYS A 80 -5.65 -9.84 -15.15
N TYR A 81 -4.84 -8.99 -14.53
CA TYR A 81 -3.73 -9.36 -13.66
C TYR A 81 -3.78 -8.55 -12.35
N ALA A 82 -3.28 -9.13 -11.27
CA ALA A 82 -3.09 -8.44 -10.01
C ALA A 82 -1.84 -8.97 -9.29
N ASN A 83 -1.13 -8.08 -8.61
CA ASN A 83 -0.06 -8.42 -7.68
C ASN A 83 -0.44 -7.84 -6.31
N VAL A 84 -0.51 -8.69 -5.29
CA VAL A 84 -0.94 -8.34 -3.93
C VAL A 84 0.21 -8.32 -2.93
N GLN A 85 1.46 -8.46 -3.39
CA GLN A 85 2.62 -8.51 -2.51
C GLN A 85 3.13 -7.15 -2.00
N PRO A 86 2.91 -5.99 -2.68
CA PRO A 86 3.35 -4.73 -2.11
C PRO A 86 2.76 -4.49 -0.72
N HIS A 87 3.61 -4.10 0.24
CA HIS A 87 3.19 -3.86 1.63
C HIS A 87 2.69 -2.44 1.88
N SER A 88 2.72 -1.57 0.86
CA SER A 88 2.20 -0.20 0.93
C SER A 88 1.82 0.32 -0.46
N GLY A 89 0.97 1.35 -0.52
CA GLY A 89 0.67 2.07 -1.76
C GLY A 89 1.92 2.68 -2.39
N SER A 90 2.86 3.18 -1.59
CA SER A 90 4.14 3.71 -2.10
C SER A 90 4.97 2.63 -2.79
N GLN A 91 5.04 1.44 -2.23
CA GLN A 91 5.75 0.33 -2.86
C GLN A 91 5.04 -0.15 -4.13
N ALA A 92 3.70 -0.22 -4.12
CA ALA A 92 2.92 -0.57 -5.30
C ALA A 92 3.14 0.42 -6.45
N ASN A 93 3.11 1.72 -6.16
CA ASN A 93 3.40 2.77 -7.13
C ASN A 93 4.84 2.69 -7.65
N MET A 94 5.80 2.45 -6.77
CA MET A 94 7.20 2.26 -7.17
C MET A 94 7.34 1.07 -8.13
N ALA A 95 6.77 -0.08 -7.80
CA ALA A 95 6.83 -1.27 -8.64
C ALA A 95 6.17 -1.03 -10.00
N ALA A 96 5.00 -0.40 -10.04
CA ALA A 96 4.29 -0.09 -11.28
C ALA A 96 5.08 0.90 -12.17
N ILE A 97 5.63 1.95 -11.59
CA ILE A 97 6.42 2.95 -12.33
C ILE A 97 7.70 2.31 -12.89
N MET A 98 8.45 1.58 -12.06
CA MET A 98 9.71 0.95 -12.49
C MET A 98 9.52 -0.19 -13.49
N ALA A 99 8.33 -0.77 -13.57
CA ALA A 99 8.00 -1.76 -14.61
C ALA A 99 7.79 -1.11 -16.00
N LEU A 100 7.53 0.20 -16.06
CA LEU A 100 7.17 0.91 -17.29
C LEU A 100 8.27 1.81 -17.81
N ILE A 101 9.09 2.38 -16.91
CA ILE A 101 10.10 3.39 -17.24
C ILE A 101 11.40 3.15 -16.46
N SER A 102 12.49 3.72 -16.96
CA SER A 102 13.83 3.60 -16.38
C SER A 102 14.23 4.85 -15.57
N PRO A 103 15.22 4.74 -14.66
CA PRO A 103 15.80 5.90 -14.01
C PRO A 103 16.28 6.94 -15.02
N GLY A 104 15.91 8.22 -14.81
CA GLY A 104 16.20 9.33 -15.71
C GLY A 104 15.06 9.65 -16.69
N ASP A 105 14.12 8.76 -16.89
CA ASP A 105 12.95 9.01 -17.73
C ASP A 105 12.05 10.10 -17.14
N ARG A 106 11.16 10.61 -17.97
CA ARG A 106 10.25 11.71 -17.59
C ARG A 106 8.90 11.17 -17.13
N ILE A 107 8.40 11.74 -16.05
CA ILE A 107 7.05 11.51 -15.55
C ILE A 107 6.29 12.84 -15.50
N LEU A 108 5.05 12.85 -15.96
CA LEU A 108 4.13 13.96 -15.77
C LEU A 108 3.28 13.69 -14.53
N GLY A 109 3.42 14.52 -13.52
CA GLY A 109 2.67 14.42 -12.27
C GLY A 109 1.95 15.71 -11.90
N MET A 110 0.86 15.58 -11.16
CA MET A 110 0.14 16.73 -10.63
C MET A 110 0.93 17.34 -9.47
N GLN A 111 0.97 18.65 -9.40
CA GLN A 111 1.58 19.35 -8.25
C GLN A 111 0.84 19.02 -6.96
N LEU A 112 1.57 18.85 -5.86
CA LEU A 112 1.02 18.41 -4.58
C LEU A 112 -0.11 19.32 -4.07
N SER A 113 0.07 20.65 -4.18
CA SER A 113 -0.95 21.65 -3.80
C SER A 113 -2.22 21.62 -4.67
N HIS A 114 -2.17 20.91 -5.80
CA HIS A 114 -3.30 20.77 -6.74
C HIS A 114 -3.89 19.34 -6.72
N GLY A 115 -3.64 18.58 -5.67
CA GLY A 115 -4.16 17.22 -5.51
C GLY A 115 -3.20 16.11 -5.95
N GLY A 116 -1.93 16.44 -6.18
CA GLY A 116 -0.89 15.45 -6.47
C GLY A 116 -0.59 14.52 -5.28
N HIS A 117 0.14 13.46 -5.56
CA HIS A 117 0.59 12.50 -4.55
C HIS A 117 2.12 12.49 -4.45
N LEU A 118 2.65 12.25 -3.24
CA LEU A 118 4.10 12.22 -3.00
C LEU A 118 4.84 11.20 -3.87
N THR A 119 4.23 10.05 -4.14
CA THR A 119 4.83 8.98 -4.96
C THR A 119 4.81 9.27 -6.47
N HIS A 120 4.25 10.39 -6.90
CA HIS A 120 4.17 10.80 -8.30
C HIS A 120 5.13 11.96 -8.62
N GLY A 121 6.39 11.83 -8.20
CA GLY A 121 7.46 12.74 -8.59
C GLY A 121 7.92 13.73 -7.50
N SER A 122 7.42 13.64 -6.28
CA SER A 122 7.94 14.49 -5.18
C SER A 122 9.43 14.25 -4.95
N ARG A 123 10.19 15.32 -4.79
CA ARG A 123 11.65 15.28 -4.55
C ARG A 123 12.08 14.50 -3.30
N VAL A 124 11.16 14.30 -2.37
CA VAL A 124 11.39 13.53 -1.13
C VAL A 124 11.00 12.06 -1.27
N ASN A 125 10.59 11.63 -2.46
CA ASN A 125 10.15 10.29 -2.76
C ASN A 125 11.02 9.67 -3.88
N PHE A 126 11.03 8.32 -3.98
CA PHE A 126 11.77 7.60 -5.01
C PHE A 126 11.55 8.17 -6.42
N SER A 127 10.31 8.51 -6.76
CA SER A 127 9.94 9.00 -8.08
C SER A 127 10.58 10.34 -8.44
N GLY A 128 10.77 11.23 -7.47
CA GLY A 128 11.46 12.50 -7.68
C GLY A 128 12.98 12.43 -7.55
N ILE A 129 13.51 11.31 -7.01
CA ILE A 129 14.95 11.06 -6.93
C ILE A 129 15.47 10.41 -8.21
N PHE A 130 14.74 9.43 -8.74
CA PHE A 130 15.18 8.62 -9.89
C PHE A 130 14.63 9.08 -11.23
N LEU A 131 13.57 9.91 -11.26
CA LEU A 131 12.88 10.34 -12.47
C LEU A 131 12.94 11.86 -12.65
N THR A 132 12.82 12.30 -13.89
CA THR A 132 12.68 13.71 -14.23
C THR A 132 11.20 14.09 -14.20
N LEU A 133 10.80 14.93 -13.24
CA LEU A 133 9.40 15.32 -13.08
C LEU A 133 9.05 16.55 -13.90
N ILE A 134 7.93 16.48 -14.61
CA ILE A 134 7.23 17.62 -15.21
C ILE A 134 5.94 17.81 -14.41
N PHE A 135 5.75 19.00 -13.83
CA PHE A 135 4.54 19.30 -13.09
C PHE A 135 3.42 19.77 -13.99
N MET A 136 2.23 19.21 -13.80
CA MET A 136 0.98 19.75 -14.29
C MET A 136 0.38 20.65 -13.21
N VAL A 137 0.14 21.90 -13.54
CA VAL A 137 -0.47 22.92 -12.68
C VAL A 137 -1.80 23.29 -13.27
N PHE A 138 -2.86 23.29 -12.46
CA PHE A 138 -4.13 23.88 -12.87
C PHE A 138 -4.03 25.41 -12.71
N LEU A 139 -4.16 26.15 -13.80
CA LEU A 139 -4.37 27.59 -13.72
C LEU A 139 -5.86 27.82 -13.45
N GLU A 140 -6.19 28.44 -12.33
CA GLU A 140 -7.50 29.04 -12.15
C GLU A 140 -7.62 30.18 -13.16
N ILE A 141 -8.40 29.99 -14.20
CA ILE A 141 -8.85 31.09 -15.05
C ILE A 141 -9.94 31.79 -14.23
N LEU A 142 -9.54 32.83 -13.52
CA LEU A 142 -10.47 33.77 -12.91
C LEU A 142 -11.25 34.44 -14.04
N SER A 143 -12.46 33.98 -14.30
CA SER A 143 -13.45 34.63 -15.17
C SER A 143 -14.23 35.68 -14.38
#